data_e0c935d96e7a063104b41f52cb284668
#
_entry.id   e0c935d96e7a063104b41f52cb284668
#
_cell.length_a   1.000
_cell.length_b   1.000
_cell.length_c   1.000
_cell.angle_alpha   90.00
_cell.angle_beta   90.00
_cell.angle_gamma   90.00
#
_symmetry.space_group_name_H-M   'P 1'
#
loop_
_entity.id
_entity.type
_entity.pdbx_description
1 polymer ?
#
loop_
_entity_poly.entity_id
_entity_poly.type
_entity_poly.pdbx_seq_one_letter_code
_entity_poly.pdbx_strand_id
1 'polypeptide(L)'
;MTTTTTTRRLMPVLAALLTAGALTTSGSATSPKFLNDDPVWQELDTQDASGLKADEVNLFVDLTYNMIKGAGPARGRAGNLNTIDEVPDSSWYTNRAGTRTLTPQDITKGPNTTNGPAAGPWTIVSSKSDGVTPGFTVTDTAGRKWFLKFDPRGYRGMTTGTEVAVTKLMWALGYHVPENHIAYVRPEDLLVGDTATFTPKSGRKRSMQRGDLNVLLAGVDREANGSFRVVASKALEGKPVGRIRFFGTRPDDPNDIVPHEDRRELRGYGVFAAWVNHVDAKAINSLDTLVTENGRSFVRHHLIDFGSTLGSGGVAPADYWAGTQYLLEPGSTGHRLVGFGLSQPQWVRTAFYESPSIGRLPQTSAAFDPTQWKPRVPNRAFLQARADDRFWAARKLVALRTDLLRAAVAAGDFGDAEAEAFLVRALTERRDAIARAYLTAVNPIADPALGRDGTLTFQNAAVEADVARAPESYEASWFLFDNATGQTRPVGATSSRSTTVNAPAGLPCAEGVYVKVQLRSVGAMNPAWEKPVDAYFRMVDGEWRLIGFERMPTA
;
A
#
# COMPACT_ATOMS: atom_id res chain seq x y z
N MET A 1 -0.17 -58.33 53.58
CA MET A 1 1.19 -58.88 53.51
C MET A 1 2.08 -57.75 52.92
N THR A 2 2.59 -57.05 53.80
CA THR A 2 3.89 -56.45 54.06
C THR A 2 5.01 -56.92 53.16
N THR A 3 5.71 -56.00 52.53
CA THR A 3 7.17 -55.85 52.72
C THR A 3 7.67 -54.53 52.16
N THR A 4 8.16 -53.77 53.08
CA THR A 4 9.02 -52.55 53.00
C THR A 4 10.40 -52.93 52.47
N THR A 5 11.04 -52.09 51.64
CA THR A 5 12.49 -52.07 51.56
C THR A 5 13.03 -50.65 51.29
N THR A 6 13.96 -50.35 52.11
CA THR A 6 14.62 -49.17 52.59
C THR A 6 15.60 -48.53 51.56
N THR A 7 15.56 -47.22 51.58
CA THR A 7 16.53 -46.27 51.00
C THR A 7 17.95 -46.44 51.49
N ARG A 8 18.96 -46.30 50.63
CA ARG A 8 20.32 -45.81 50.99
C ARG A 8 20.75 -44.66 50.10
N ARG A 9 20.97 -43.54 50.76
CA ARG A 9 21.63 -42.36 50.24
C ARG A 9 23.15 -42.66 50.20
N LEU A 10 23.83 -42.23 49.11
CA LEU A 10 25.26 -42.03 49.08
C LEU A 10 25.52 -40.64 48.45
N MET A 11 26.03 -39.73 49.26
CA MET A 11 26.69 -38.48 48.84
C MET A 11 28.08 -38.82 48.33
N PRO A 12 28.58 -38.11 47.33
CA PRO A 12 30.00 -37.88 47.20
C PRO A 12 30.36 -36.39 47.43
N VAL A 13 31.46 -36.27 48.10
CA VAL A 13 32.20 -35.11 48.53
C VAL A 13 32.59 -34.19 47.39
N LEU A 14 32.36 -32.87 47.56
CA LEU A 14 32.74 -31.80 46.66
C LEU A 14 34.21 -31.46 46.94
N ALA A 15 35.09 -31.68 45.95
CA ALA A 15 36.43 -31.11 45.96
C ALA A 15 36.41 -29.81 45.12
N ALA A 16 36.58 -28.68 45.78
CA ALA A 16 36.68 -27.37 45.15
C ALA A 16 38.11 -27.18 44.61
N LEU A 17 38.24 -27.12 43.27
CA LEU A 17 39.43 -26.60 42.60
C LEU A 17 39.14 -25.17 42.16
N LEU A 18 39.70 -24.20 42.86
CA LEU A 18 39.80 -22.80 42.46
C LEU A 18 40.82 -22.68 41.33
N THR A 19 40.34 -22.62 40.09
CA THR A 19 41.12 -22.10 38.96
C THR A 19 40.69 -20.65 38.74
N ALA A 20 41.59 -19.72 39.02
CA ALA A 20 41.48 -18.31 38.62
C ALA A 20 41.54 -18.22 37.11
N GLY A 21 40.39 -18.28 36.46
CA GLY A 21 40.22 -17.95 35.04
C GLY A 21 40.12 -16.43 34.91
N ALA A 22 41.08 -15.83 34.24
CA ALA A 22 40.99 -14.45 33.79
C ALA A 22 39.72 -14.31 32.91
N LEU A 23 38.72 -13.59 33.38
CA LEU A 23 37.61 -13.12 32.60
C LEU A 23 38.16 -12.11 31.57
N THR A 24 38.53 -12.59 30.40
CA THR A 24 38.57 -11.76 29.20
C THR A 24 37.14 -11.41 28.87
N THR A 25 36.70 -10.21 29.22
CA THR A 25 35.52 -9.60 28.68
C THR A 25 35.75 -9.44 27.17
N SER A 26 35.35 -10.43 26.40
CA SER A 26 35.12 -10.24 24.95
C SER A 26 34.01 -9.21 24.85
N GLY A 27 34.36 -7.94 24.68
CA GLY A 27 33.45 -6.93 24.26
C GLY A 27 32.84 -7.42 22.95
N SER A 28 31.55 -7.74 22.95
CA SER A 28 30.82 -7.93 21.70
C SER A 28 30.98 -6.64 20.92
N ALA A 29 31.73 -6.69 19.83
CA ALA A 29 31.81 -5.59 18.89
C ALA A 29 30.36 -5.30 18.44
N THR A 30 29.81 -4.17 18.87
CA THR A 30 28.53 -3.69 18.39
C THR A 30 28.69 -3.44 16.90
N SER A 31 27.82 -4.06 16.09
CA SER A 31 27.80 -3.77 14.65
C SER A 31 27.58 -2.27 14.44
N PRO A 32 28.25 -1.64 13.48
CA PRO A 32 28.06 -0.23 13.19
C PRO A 32 26.58 0.03 12.85
N LYS A 33 26.07 1.22 13.23
CA LYS A 33 24.68 1.60 12.97
C LYS A 33 24.38 1.72 11.47
N PHE A 34 25.34 2.23 10.70
CA PHE A 34 25.24 2.44 9.26
C PHE A 34 26.34 1.69 8.53
N LEU A 35 25.99 1.09 7.40
CA LEU A 35 26.93 0.43 6.48
C LEU A 35 27.41 1.42 5.40
N ASN A 36 28.39 0.99 4.60
CA ASN A 36 28.99 1.87 3.59
C ASN A 36 28.05 2.15 2.41
N ASP A 37 27.12 1.26 2.14
CA ASP A 37 26.12 1.29 1.06
C ASP A 37 24.76 1.88 1.48
N ASP A 38 24.64 2.31 2.74
CA ASP A 38 23.42 3.00 3.20
C ASP A 38 23.25 4.39 2.55
N PRO A 39 22.00 4.74 2.19
CA PRO A 39 20.75 3.96 2.29
C PRO A 39 20.59 3.00 1.12
N VAL A 40 20.15 1.77 1.40
CA VAL A 40 19.80 0.79 0.36
C VAL A 40 18.46 1.17 -0.29
N TRP A 41 18.45 1.34 -1.61
CA TRP A 41 17.24 1.70 -2.37
C TRP A 41 16.60 0.55 -3.11
N GLN A 42 17.20 -0.63 -3.09
CA GLN A 42 16.66 -1.82 -3.73
C GLN A 42 16.80 -3.03 -2.80
N GLU A 43 15.67 -3.59 -2.40
CA GLU A 43 15.59 -4.88 -1.70
C GLU A 43 15.58 -5.99 -2.77
N LEU A 44 16.59 -6.85 -2.76
CA LEU A 44 16.73 -7.92 -3.75
C LEU A 44 16.21 -9.23 -3.18
N ASP A 45 15.44 -9.96 -3.98
CA ASP A 45 15.12 -11.36 -3.75
C ASP A 45 16.36 -12.21 -4.06
N THR A 46 17.15 -12.49 -3.02
CA THR A 46 18.48 -13.11 -3.17
C THR A 46 18.46 -14.63 -3.27
N GLN A 47 17.36 -15.25 -2.83
CA GLN A 47 17.18 -16.68 -2.81
C GLN A 47 16.27 -17.15 -3.95
N ASP A 48 16.55 -18.33 -4.53
CA ASP A 48 15.71 -18.88 -5.59
C ASP A 48 14.44 -19.53 -5.03
N ALA A 49 13.29 -19.07 -5.49
CA ALA A 49 11.97 -19.53 -5.09
C ALA A 49 11.33 -20.51 -6.09
N SER A 50 12.10 -21.08 -7.04
CA SER A 50 11.57 -21.95 -8.11
C SER A 50 10.79 -23.16 -7.61
N GLY A 51 11.10 -23.65 -6.40
CA GLY A 51 10.42 -24.76 -5.74
C GLY A 51 9.06 -24.45 -5.12
N LEU A 52 8.62 -23.18 -5.17
CA LEU A 52 7.41 -22.69 -4.53
C LEU A 52 6.14 -23.30 -5.15
N LYS A 53 5.20 -23.70 -4.30
CA LYS A 53 3.93 -24.30 -4.71
C LYS A 53 2.82 -23.26 -4.71
N ALA A 54 1.79 -23.49 -5.54
CA ALA A 54 0.59 -22.68 -5.47
C ALA A 54 -0.06 -22.83 -4.08
N ASP A 55 -0.28 -21.70 -3.40
CA ASP A 55 -0.99 -21.65 -2.11
C ASP A 55 -2.36 -20.97 -2.32
N GLU A 56 -3.42 -21.75 -2.18
CA GLU A 56 -4.78 -21.21 -2.22
C GLU A 56 -5.14 -20.67 -0.84
N VAL A 57 -5.17 -19.35 -0.70
CA VAL A 57 -5.67 -18.70 0.50
C VAL A 57 -7.13 -19.11 0.71
N ASN A 58 -7.41 -19.82 1.79
CA ASN A 58 -8.77 -20.09 2.20
C ASN A 58 -9.42 -18.78 2.68
N LEU A 59 -10.24 -18.18 1.82
CA LEU A 59 -10.84 -16.86 2.07
C LEU A 59 -11.72 -16.83 3.33
N PHE A 60 -12.33 -17.95 3.70
CA PHE A 60 -13.12 -18.01 4.92
C PHE A 60 -12.22 -18.00 6.17
N VAL A 61 -11.10 -18.72 6.13
CA VAL A 61 -10.10 -18.70 7.21
C VAL A 61 -9.46 -17.31 7.32
N ASP A 62 -9.07 -16.71 6.19
CA ASP A 62 -8.51 -15.36 6.15
C ASP A 62 -9.48 -14.33 6.73
N LEU A 63 -10.74 -14.35 6.30
CA LEU A 63 -11.81 -13.50 6.82
C LEU A 63 -11.99 -13.68 8.34
N THR A 64 -12.11 -14.92 8.78
CA THR A 64 -12.33 -15.26 10.19
C THR A 64 -11.15 -14.83 11.05
N TYR A 65 -9.92 -15.06 10.59
CA TYR A 65 -8.71 -14.65 11.29
C TYR A 65 -8.64 -13.12 11.45
N ASN A 66 -8.87 -12.36 10.38
CA ASN A 66 -8.86 -10.91 10.42
C ASN A 66 -9.96 -10.34 11.32
N MET A 67 -11.12 -10.99 11.40
CA MET A 67 -12.24 -10.56 12.25
C MET A 67 -12.02 -10.86 13.74
N ILE A 68 -11.49 -12.04 14.07
CA ILE A 68 -11.35 -12.50 15.47
C ILE A 68 -10.09 -11.95 16.13
N LYS A 69 -8.97 -11.96 15.42
CA LYS A 69 -7.68 -11.54 15.99
C LYS A 69 -7.61 -10.04 16.28
N GLY A 70 -8.45 -9.23 15.61
CA GLY A 70 -8.44 -7.78 15.80
C GLY A 70 -7.05 -7.15 15.56
N ALA A 71 -6.94 -5.87 15.80
CA ALA A 71 -5.65 -5.23 15.93
C ALA A 71 -5.11 -5.47 17.33
N GLY A 72 -4.09 -6.28 17.47
CA GLY A 72 -3.18 -6.10 18.61
C GLY A 72 -2.55 -4.70 18.54
N PRO A 73 -1.88 -4.23 19.59
CA PRO A 73 -1.14 -2.97 19.54
C PRO A 73 -0.16 -2.97 18.36
N ALA A 74 0.03 -1.80 17.74
CA ALA A 74 1.00 -1.66 16.65
C ALA A 74 2.38 -2.14 17.12
N ARG A 75 2.98 -3.07 16.37
CA ARG A 75 4.16 -3.84 16.78
C ARG A 75 5.49 -3.12 16.54
N GLY A 76 5.51 -1.83 16.41
CA GLY A 76 6.74 -1.11 16.15
C GLY A 76 6.85 -0.57 14.73
N ARG A 77 8.02 -0.06 14.39
CA ARG A 77 8.36 0.47 13.06
C ARG A 77 8.25 -0.64 12.01
N ALA A 78 7.89 -0.28 10.78
CA ALA A 78 7.88 -1.23 9.67
C ALA A 78 9.28 -1.85 9.47
N GLY A 79 9.30 -3.14 9.10
CA GLY A 79 10.52 -3.94 9.06
C GLY A 79 11.28 -3.88 7.73
N ASN A 80 10.67 -3.32 6.68
CA ASN A 80 11.23 -3.26 5.32
C ASN A 80 11.69 -1.86 4.91
N LEU A 81 12.15 -1.05 5.87
CA LEU A 81 12.60 0.31 5.61
C LEU A 81 14.11 0.38 5.45
N ASN A 82 14.56 1.23 4.55
CA ASN A 82 15.95 1.62 4.53
C ASN A 82 16.29 2.59 5.70
N THR A 83 17.55 2.92 5.81
CA THR A 83 18.04 3.75 6.94
C THR A 83 17.53 5.19 6.94
N ILE A 84 17.03 5.69 5.80
CA ILE A 84 16.44 7.03 5.67
C ILE A 84 14.91 7.05 5.75
N ASP A 85 14.30 6.02 6.34
CA ASP A 85 12.86 5.91 6.58
C ASP A 85 12.00 5.82 5.30
N GLU A 86 12.55 5.33 4.20
CA GLU A 86 11.83 5.11 2.94
C GLU A 86 11.73 3.61 2.60
N VAL A 87 10.72 3.25 1.80
CA VAL A 87 10.55 1.89 1.27
C VAL A 87 11.45 1.73 0.05
N PRO A 88 12.37 0.75 0.01
CA PRO A 88 13.15 0.46 -1.18
C PRO A 88 12.31 -0.18 -2.29
N ASP A 89 12.79 -0.10 -3.52
CA ASP A 89 12.23 -0.86 -4.64
C ASP A 89 12.41 -2.36 -4.39
N SER A 90 11.37 -3.15 -4.72
CA SER A 90 11.35 -4.59 -4.42
C SER A 90 10.34 -5.33 -5.30
N SER A 91 10.19 -6.63 -5.08
CA SER A 91 9.10 -7.44 -5.64
C SER A 91 7.71 -7.01 -5.16
N TRP A 92 7.62 -6.15 -4.14
CA TRP A 92 6.38 -5.61 -3.58
C TRP A 92 6.04 -4.21 -4.10
N TYR A 93 7.05 -3.38 -4.35
CA TYR A 93 6.87 -1.95 -4.50
C TYR A 93 7.93 -1.33 -5.42
N THR A 94 7.57 -0.28 -6.13
CA THR A 94 8.50 0.54 -6.92
C THR A 94 8.22 2.02 -6.67
N ASN A 95 9.24 2.77 -6.27
CA ASN A 95 9.12 4.19 -6.02
C ASN A 95 8.77 4.97 -7.30
N ARG A 96 7.65 5.69 -7.27
CA ARG A 96 7.18 6.56 -8.37
C ARG A 96 6.73 7.93 -7.84
N ALA A 97 5.49 8.07 -7.36
CA ALA A 97 5.00 9.33 -6.80
C ALA A 97 5.85 9.79 -5.60
N GLY A 98 6.20 11.07 -5.57
CA GLY A 98 7.02 11.66 -4.51
C GLY A 98 8.51 11.33 -4.56
N THR A 99 8.95 10.48 -5.48
CA THR A 99 10.37 10.16 -5.69
C THR A 99 10.84 10.68 -7.06
N ARG A 100 9.95 10.67 -8.03
CA ARG A 100 10.17 11.27 -9.35
C ARG A 100 8.97 12.12 -9.76
N THR A 101 9.19 13.11 -10.61
CA THR A 101 8.12 13.92 -11.19
C THR A 101 7.37 13.10 -12.23
N LEU A 102 6.09 12.81 -11.95
CA LEU A 102 5.20 12.17 -12.90
C LEU A 102 4.50 13.22 -13.77
N THR A 103 4.25 12.86 -15.04
CA THR A 103 3.48 13.64 -15.99
C THR A 103 2.08 13.04 -16.22
N PRO A 104 1.10 13.79 -16.75
CA PRO A 104 -0.19 13.23 -17.18
C PRO A 104 -0.06 12.06 -18.15
N GLN A 105 0.94 12.08 -19.03
CA GLN A 105 1.24 11.00 -19.98
C GLN A 105 1.70 9.73 -19.25
N ASP A 106 2.54 9.86 -18.21
CA ASP A 106 2.96 8.73 -17.38
C ASP A 106 1.74 8.06 -16.73
N ILE A 107 0.80 8.86 -16.22
CA ILE A 107 -0.44 8.35 -15.62
C ILE A 107 -1.33 7.68 -16.68
N THR A 108 -1.54 8.31 -17.83
CA THR A 108 -2.34 7.74 -18.92
C THR A 108 -1.77 6.40 -19.38
N LYS A 109 -0.46 6.29 -19.50
CA LYS A 109 0.23 5.02 -19.78
C LYS A 109 0.09 4.07 -18.59
N GLY A 110 0.46 4.49 -17.38
CA GLY A 110 0.47 3.66 -16.18
C GLY A 110 1.30 2.38 -16.37
N PRO A 111 0.76 1.20 -15.99
CA PRO A 111 1.45 -0.09 -16.13
C PRO A 111 1.45 -0.61 -17.58
N ASN A 112 0.73 0.03 -18.50
CA ASN A 112 0.46 -0.53 -19.82
C ASN A 112 1.72 -0.56 -20.70
N THR A 113 2.01 -1.73 -21.25
CA THR A 113 3.12 -2.00 -22.18
C THR A 113 2.63 -2.24 -23.60
N THR A 114 1.33 -2.41 -23.79
CA THR A 114 0.66 -2.64 -25.08
C THR A 114 -0.46 -1.62 -25.30
N ASN A 115 -1.07 -1.66 -26.49
CA ASN A 115 -2.26 -0.86 -26.81
C ASN A 115 -3.58 -1.62 -26.56
N GLY A 116 -3.55 -2.67 -25.73
CA GLY A 116 -4.70 -3.52 -25.45
C GLY A 116 -4.74 -4.80 -26.27
N PRO A 117 -5.88 -5.52 -26.25
CA PRO A 117 -6.07 -6.73 -27.03
C PRO A 117 -5.93 -6.46 -28.55
N ALA A 118 -5.35 -7.42 -29.28
CA ALA A 118 -5.31 -7.36 -30.73
C ALA A 118 -6.73 -7.37 -31.31
N ALA A 119 -6.95 -6.60 -32.37
CA ALA A 119 -8.22 -6.55 -33.08
C ALA A 119 -8.58 -7.91 -33.69
N GLY A 120 -9.88 -8.15 -33.84
CA GLY A 120 -10.45 -9.37 -34.41
C GLY A 120 -11.13 -10.25 -33.37
N PRO A 121 -11.55 -11.45 -33.74
CA PRO A 121 -12.29 -12.31 -32.83
C PRO A 121 -11.40 -12.77 -31.66
N TRP A 122 -11.99 -12.77 -30.44
CA TRP A 122 -11.34 -13.27 -29.24
C TRP A 122 -11.94 -14.61 -28.85
N THR A 123 -11.07 -15.59 -28.62
CA THR A 123 -11.48 -16.94 -28.23
C THR A 123 -11.66 -17.03 -26.72
N ILE A 124 -12.87 -17.33 -26.27
CA ILE A 124 -13.19 -17.55 -24.85
C ILE A 124 -12.55 -18.87 -24.40
N VAL A 125 -11.80 -18.81 -23.30
CA VAL A 125 -11.17 -19.95 -22.63
C VAL A 125 -12.01 -20.42 -21.44
N SER A 126 -12.59 -19.45 -20.69
CA SER A 126 -13.46 -19.76 -19.55
C SER A 126 -14.36 -18.57 -19.19
N SER A 127 -15.51 -18.87 -18.59
CA SER A 127 -16.23 -17.84 -17.83
C SER A 127 -15.49 -17.53 -16.53
N LYS A 128 -15.70 -16.31 -16.02
CA LYS A 128 -15.21 -15.94 -14.68
C LYS A 128 -15.91 -16.81 -13.64
N SER A 129 -15.14 -17.43 -12.73
CA SER A 129 -15.65 -18.28 -11.66
C SER A 129 -15.87 -17.52 -10.35
N ASP A 130 -15.10 -16.44 -10.13
CA ASP A 130 -15.08 -15.70 -8.87
C ASP A 130 -15.64 -14.30 -9.01
N GLY A 131 -16.31 -13.82 -7.96
CA GLY A 131 -16.92 -12.49 -7.89
C GLY A 131 -18.26 -12.39 -8.65
N VAL A 132 -18.88 -11.19 -8.55
CA VAL A 132 -20.25 -10.94 -8.99
C VAL A 132 -20.37 -10.35 -10.40
N THR A 133 -19.30 -9.70 -10.89
CA THR A 133 -19.27 -9.05 -12.20
C THR A 133 -19.11 -10.09 -13.31
N PRO A 134 -19.99 -10.09 -14.35
CA PRO A 134 -19.82 -10.95 -15.52
C PRO A 134 -18.46 -10.75 -16.18
N GLY A 135 -17.84 -11.83 -16.65
CA GLY A 135 -16.53 -11.75 -17.30
C GLY A 135 -16.08 -13.07 -17.93
N PHE A 136 -15.02 -12.97 -18.73
CA PHE A 136 -14.41 -14.09 -19.44
C PHE A 136 -12.90 -14.01 -19.40
N THR A 137 -12.26 -15.17 -19.44
CA THR A 137 -10.87 -15.28 -19.88
C THR A 137 -10.88 -15.53 -21.37
N VAL A 138 -10.16 -14.70 -22.13
CA VAL A 138 -10.06 -14.83 -23.59
C VAL A 138 -8.62 -14.87 -24.06
N THR A 139 -8.41 -15.38 -25.26
CA THR A 139 -7.17 -15.25 -26.01
C THR A 139 -7.43 -14.39 -27.24
N ASP A 140 -6.62 -13.33 -27.45
CA ASP A 140 -6.71 -12.47 -28.62
C ASP A 140 -6.06 -13.10 -29.86
N THR A 141 -6.16 -12.46 -31.02
CA THR A 141 -5.57 -12.95 -32.28
C THR A 141 -4.04 -13.01 -32.28
N ALA A 142 -3.39 -12.34 -31.34
CA ALA A 142 -1.96 -12.42 -31.12
C ALA A 142 -1.56 -13.49 -30.10
N GLY A 143 -2.49 -14.33 -29.64
CA GLY A 143 -2.24 -15.39 -28.66
C GLY A 143 -2.11 -14.91 -27.22
N ARG A 144 -2.36 -13.64 -26.93
CA ARG A 144 -2.24 -13.08 -25.58
C ARG A 144 -3.53 -13.32 -24.79
N LYS A 145 -3.36 -13.66 -23.51
CA LYS A 145 -4.47 -13.93 -22.60
C LYS A 145 -4.92 -12.65 -21.91
N TRP A 146 -6.25 -12.44 -21.87
CA TRP A 146 -6.92 -11.30 -21.26
C TRP A 146 -8.07 -11.75 -20.36
N PHE A 147 -8.28 -11.01 -19.27
CA PHE A 147 -9.44 -11.15 -18.40
C PHE A 147 -10.38 -10.00 -18.69
N LEU A 148 -11.58 -10.32 -19.19
CA LEU A 148 -12.60 -9.33 -19.52
C LEU A 148 -13.57 -9.18 -18.35
N LYS A 149 -13.91 -7.95 -18.00
CA LYS A 149 -15.04 -7.61 -17.12
C LYS A 149 -15.92 -6.60 -17.85
N PHE A 150 -17.22 -6.71 -17.64
CA PHE A 150 -18.25 -5.89 -18.30
C PHE A 150 -18.89 -4.95 -17.28
N ASP A 151 -19.45 -3.84 -17.77
CA ASP A 151 -20.31 -3.00 -16.96
C ASP A 151 -21.67 -3.68 -16.77
N PRO A 152 -22.27 -3.61 -15.56
CA PRO A 152 -23.63 -4.10 -15.34
C PRO A 152 -24.63 -3.27 -16.15
N ARG A 153 -25.73 -3.90 -16.53
CA ARG A 153 -26.79 -3.25 -17.33
C ARG A 153 -27.29 -1.98 -16.66
N GLY A 154 -27.28 -0.86 -17.40
CA GLY A 154 -27.67 0.47 -16.92
C GLY A 154 -26.56 1.22 -16.17
N TYR A 155 -25.34 0.67 -16.09
CA TYR A 155 -24.22 1.28 -15.35
C TYR A 155 -22.94 1.35 -16.22
N ARG A 156 -23.08 1.87 -17.45
CA ARG A 156 -21.96 2.03 -18.38
C ARG A 156 -20.82 2.85 -17.75
N GLY A 157 -19.61 2.32 -17.78
CA GLY A 157 -18.41 2.96 -17.28
C GLY A 157 -18.14 2.74 -15.79
N MET A 158 -19.17 2.40 -15.00
CA MET A 158 -19.07 2.33 -13.55
C MET A 158 -17.96 1.39 -13.07
N THR A 159 -17.96 0.16 -13.56
CA THR A 159 -16.96 -0.85 -13.13
C THR A 159 -15.71 -0.78 -14.00
N THR A 160 -15.88 -0.72 -15.32
CA THR A 160 -14.75 -0.76 -16.25
C THR A 160 -13.90 0.50 -16.18
N GLY A 161 -14.52 1.68 -16.11
CA GLY A 161 -13.82 2.97 -15.98
C GLY A 161 -13.09 3.09 -14.64
N THR A 162 -13.76 2.69 -13.56
CA THR A 162 -13.18 2.68 -12.21
C THR A 162 -11.98 1.74 -12.12
N GLU A 163 -12.07 0.53 -12.69
CA GLU A 163 -10.95 -0.42 -12.75
C GLU A 163 -9.70 0.20 -13.41
N VAL A 164 -9.87 0.84 -14.57
CA VAL A 164 -8.76 1.47 -15.29
C VAL A 164 -8.20 2.66 -14.53
N ALA A 165 -9.05 3.59 -14.10
CA ALA A 165 -8.63 4.81 -13.41
C ALA A 165 -7.83 4.50 -12.14
N VAL A 166 -8.36 3.61 -11.28
CA VAL A 166 -7.72 3.28 -10.00
C VAL A 166 -6.47 2.43 -10.19
N THR A 167 -6.43 1.52 -11.17
CA THR A 167 -5.19 0.80 -11.52
C THR A 167 -4.04 1.77 -11.82
N LYS A 168 -4.29 2.83 -12.61
CA LYS A 168 -3.26 3.84 -12.92
C LYS A 168 -2.83 4.64 -11.70
N LEU A 169 -3.76 4.96 -10.81
CA LEU A 169 -3.45 5.63 -9.55
C LEU A 169 -2.60 4.73 -8.62
N MET A 170 -2.94 3.45 -8.48
CA MET A 170 -2.18 2.51 -7.65
C MET A 170 -0.79 2.24 -8.25
N TRP A 171 -0.66 2.16 -9.58
CA TRP A 171 0.65 2.13 -10.24
C TRP A 171 1.48 3.37 -9.89
N ALA A 172 0.91 4.56 -9.99
CA ALA A 172 1.60 5.79 -9.65
C ALA A 172 2.06 5.82 -8.19
N LEU A 173 1.26 5.26 -7.28
CA LEU A 173 1.57 5.13 -5.86
C LEU A 173 2.58 4.02 -5.54
N GLY A 174 3.05 3.26 -6.53
CA GLY A 174 4.17 2.34 -6.39
C GLY A 174 3.83 0.86 -6.50
N TYR A 175 2.57 0.46 -6.47
CA TYR A 175 2.20 -0.96 -6.49
C TYR A 175 2.37 -1.59 -7.87
N HIS A 176 2.66 -2.90 -7.89
CA HIS A 176 2.54 -3.70 -9.09
C HIS A 176 1.06 -4.02 -9.32
N VAL A 177 0.59 -3.73 -10.51
CA VAL A 177 -0.82 -3.87 -10.92
C VAL A 177 -0.90 -4.36 -12.35
N PRO A 178 -2.02 -4.96 -12.79
CA PRO A 178 -2.17 -5.43 -14.16
C PRO A 178 -2.21 -4.27 -15.17
N GLU A 179 -1.90 -4.59 -16.41
CA GLU A 179 -2.15 -3.75 -17.57
C GLU A 179 -3.65 -3.81 -17.90
N ASN A 180 -4.35 -2.67 -17.78
CA ASN A 180 -5.79 -2.55 -17.98
C ASN A 180 -6.12 -1.57 -19.12
N HIS A 181 -7.01 -2.00 -20.03
CA HIS A 181 -7.47 -1.20 -21.15
C HIS A 181 -9.00 -1.20 -21.24
N ILE A 182 -9.60 -0.06 -21.62
CA ILE A 182 -10.94 -0.06 -22.14
C ILE A 182 -10.91 -0.61 -23.56
N ALA A 183 -11.75 -1.58 -23.86
CA ALA A 183 -11.89 -2.17 -25.17
C ALA A 183 -13.38 -2.36 -25.52
N TYR A 184 -13.65 -2.52 -26.80
CA TYR A 184 -15.00 -2.73 -27.32
C TYR A 184 -15.02 -4.01 -28.13
N VAL A 185 -16.00 -4.88 -27.88
CA VAL A 185 -16.11 -6.18 -28.55
C VAL A 185 -17.54 -6.39 -29.00
N ARG A 186 -17.73 -6.90 -30.23
CA ARG A 186 -19.03 -7.30 -30.72
C ARG A 186 -19.36 -8.72 -30.27
N PRO A 187 -20.67 -9.06 -30.09
CA PRO A 187 -21.07 -10.42 -29.70
C PRO A 187 -20.56 -11.52 -30.64
N GLU A 188 -20.49 -11.22 -31.95
CA GLU A 188 -19.98 -12.12 -32.99
C GLU A 188 -18.47 -12.35 -32.89
N ASP A 189 -17.71 -11.39 -32.34
CA ASP A 189 -16.28 -11.48 -32.18
C ASP A 189 -15.88 -12.23 -30.89
N LEU A 190 -16.82 -12.65 -30.04
CA LEU A 190 -16.62 -13.52 -28.89
C LEU A 190 -16.89 -14.98 -29.29
N LEU A 191 -15.82 -15.72 -29.59
CA LEU A 191 -15.90 -17.12 -29.99
C LEU A 191 -15.73 -18.04 -28.77
N VAL A 192 -16.67 -18.99 -28.61
CA VAL A 192 -16.49 -20.04 -27.57
C VAL A 192 -15.47 -21.04 -28.07
N GLY A 193 -14.33 -21.14 -27.40
CA GLY A 193 -13.31 -22.12 -27.77
C GLY A 193 -13.75 -23.57 -27.50
N ASP A 194 -13.19 -24.53 -28.21
CA ASP A 194 -13.56 -25.96 -28.12
C ASP A 194 -13.40 -26.54 -26.71
N THR A 195 -12.41 -26.04 -25.95
CA THR A 195 -12.13 -26.44 -24.56
C THR A 195 -12.66 -25.43 -23.52
N ALA A 196 -13.46 -24.46 -23.96
CA ALA A 196 -13.98 -23.42 -23.07
C ALA A 196 -14.81 -24.00 -21.92
N THR A 197 -14.63 -23.43 -20.75
CA THR A 197 -15.32 -23.90 -19.54
C THR A 197 -16.24 -22.83 -18.95
N PHE A 198 -17.35 -23.29 -18.41
CA PHE A 198 -18.35 -22.48 -17.72
C PHE A 198 -18.57 -22.97 -16.30
N THR A 199 -18.58 -22.03 -15.36
CA THR A 199 -18.91 -22.31 -13.96
C THR A 199 -20.22 -21.62 -13.63
N PRO A 200 -21.36 -22.35 -13.60
CA PRO A 200 -22.66 -21.79 -13.23
C PRO A 200 -22.70 -21.45 -11.73
N LYS A 201 -23.72 -20.71 -11.30
CA LYS A 201 -23.92 -20.37 -9.87
C LYS A 201 -24.00 -21.60 -8.96
N SER A 202 -24.36 -22.77 -9.48
CA SER A 202 -24.32 -24.06 -8.77
C SER A 202 -22.90 -24.55 -8.44
N GLY A 203 -21.86 -23.91 -9.00
CA GLY A 203 -20.45 -24.19 -8.71
C GLY A 203 -19.81 -25.33 -9.51
N ARG A 204 -20.58 -26.17 -10.22
CA ARG A 204 -20.00 -27.31 -10.96
C ARG A 204 -19.55 -26.92 -12.36
N LYS A 205 -18.23 -26.91 -12.57
CA LYS A 205 -17.59 -26.60 -13.84
C LYS A 205 -17.96 -27.58 -14.93
N ARG A 206 -18.28 -27.08 -16.14
CA ARG A 206 -18.59 -27.88 -17.34
C ARG A 206 -18.12 -27.17 -18.61
N SER A 207 -18.22 -27.84 -19.76
CA SER A 207 -18.00 -27.23 -21.06
C SER A 207 -18.97 -26.07 -21.29
N MET A 208 -18.46 -24.97 -21.84
CA MET A 208 -19.24 -23.78 -22.18
C MET A 208 -20.00 -23.96 -23.49
N GLN A 209 -21.23 -23.54 -23.53
CA GLN A 209 -22.06 -23.52 -24.71
C GLN A 209 -22.33 -22.08 -25.18
N ARG A 210 -22.65 -21.87 -26.46
CA ARG A 210 -23.04 -20.54 -26.98
C ARG A 210 -24.24 -19.94 -26.21
N GLY A 211 -25.14 -20.78 -25.73
CA GLY A 211 -26.28 -20.37 -24.89
C GLY A 211 -25.84 -19.73 -23.57
N ASP A 212 -24.76 -20.23 -22.94
CA ASP A 212 -24.22 -19.68 -21.70
C ASP A 212 -23.69 -18.26 -21.93
N LEU A 213 -22.97 -18.04 -23.03
CA LEU A 213 -22.52 -16.71 -23.45
C LEU A 213 -23.68 -15.73 -23.58
N ASN A 214 -24.74 -16.12 -24.27
CA ASN A 214 -25.90 -15.26 -24.46
C ASN A 214 -26.59 -14.90 -23.14
N VAL A 215 -26.69 -15.84 -22.20
CA VAL A 215 -27.25 -15.60 -20.85
C VAL A 215 -26.40 -14.60 -20.07
N LEU A 216 -25.08 -14.75 -20.10
CA LEU A 216 -24.16 -13.84 -19.41
C LEU A 216 -24.23 -12.43 -20.02
N LEU A 217 -24.23 -12.32 -21.36
CA LEU A 217 -24.27 -11.03 -22.06
C LEU A 217 -25.63 -10.32 -21.95
N ALA A 218 -26.70 -11.01 -21.62
CA ALA A 218 -28.01 -10.40 -21.38
C ALA A 218 -28.04 -9.51 -20.12
N GLY A 219 -27.13 -9.75 -19.16
CA GLY A 219 -27.03 -9.01 -17.90
C GLY A 219 -26.06 -7.83 -17.92
N VAL A 220 -25.42 -7.54 -19.07
CA VAL A 220 -24.42 -6.47 -19.18
C VAL A 220 -24.89 -5.32 -20.04
N ASP A 221 -24.26 -4.16 -19.89
CA ASP A 221 -24.61 -2.98 -20.68
C ASP A 221 -24.12 -3.12 -22.13
N ARG A 222 -24.84 -2.48 -23.07
CA ARG A 222 -24.52 -2.54 -24.48
C ARG A 222 -24.48 -1.14 -25.06
N GLU A 223 -23.45 -0.87 -25.86
CA GLU A 223 -23.29 0.39 -26.59
C GLU A 223 -24.38 0.51 -27.70
N ALA A 224 -24.67 1.75 -28.11
CA ALA A 224 -25.68 2.02 -29.15
C ALA A 224 -25.36 1.33 -30.49
N ASN A 225 -24.10 1.07 -30.81
CA ASN A 225 -23.67 0.33 -32.00
C ASN A 225 -23.74 -1.20 -31.85
N GLY A 226 -24.25 -1.71 -30.71
CA GLY A 226 -24.41 -3.12 -30.43
C GLY A 226 -23.17 -3.80 -29.84
N SER A 227 -22.03 -3.12 -29.73
CA SER A 227 -20.85 -3.66 -29.05
C SER A 227 -20.99 -3.65 -27.53
N PHE A 228 -20.12 -4.38 -26.84
CA PHE A 228 -19.96 -4.35 -25.40
C PHE A 228 -18.68 -3.60 -25.05
N ARG A 229 -18.78 -2.67 -24.10
CA ARG A 229 -17.64 -2.08 -23.43
C ARG A 229 -17.10 -3.05 -22.40
N VAL A 230 -15.77 -3.23 -22.35
CA VAL A 230 -15.09 -4.09 -21.38
C VAL A 230 -13.83 -3.42 -20.85
N VAL A 231 -13.46 -3.74 -19.63
CA VAL A 231 -12.07 -3.65 -19.24
C VAL A 231 -11.38 -4.97 -19.59
N ALA A 232 -10.30 -4.87 -20.36
CA ALA A 232 -9.44 -5.99 -20.70
C ALA A 232 -8.16 -5.89 -19.83
N SER A 233 -8.04 -6.82 -18.89
CA SER A 233 -6.86 -6.96 -18.03
C SER A 233 -5.92 -8.00 -18.61
N LYS A 234 -4.68 -7.61 -18.96
CA LYS A 234 -3.68 -8.55 -19.49
C LYS A 234 -3.27 -9.54 -18.40
N ALA A 235 -3.12 -10.80 -18.76
CA ALA A 235 -2.59 -11.80 -17.84
C ALA A 235 -1.20 -11.34 -17.36
N LEU A 236 -1.00 -11.38 -16.04
CA LEU A 236 0.27 -11.05 -15.41
C LEU A 236 1.34 -12.06 -15.83
N GLU A 237 2.58 -11.58 -15.89
CA GLU A 237 3.72 -12.44 -16.18
C GLU A 237 3.98 -13.41 -15.03
N GLY A 238 4.58 -14.55 -15.35
CA GLY A 238 4.89 -15.60 -14.40
C GLY A 238 3.74 -16.57 -14.14
N LYS A 239 4.00 -17.51 -13.25
CA LYS A 239 3.04 -18.54 -12.83
C LYS A 239 2.28 -18.03 -11.60
N PRO A 240 0.93 -17.96 -11.62
CA PRO A 240 0.14 -17.66 -10.43
C PRO A 240 0.45 -18.68 -9.31
N VAL A 241 0.78 -18.19 -8.12
CA VAL A 241 1.18 -19.01 -6.98
C VAL A 241 0.38 -18.72 -5.70
N GLY A 242 -0.52 -17.75 -5.74
CA GLY A 242 -1.39 -17.48 -4.60
C GLY A 242 -1.87 -16.04 -4.54
N ARG A 243 -2.21 -15.62 -3.34
CA ARG A 243 -2.73 -14.27 -3.03
C ARG A 243 -1.98 -13.71 -1.82
N ILE A 244 -1.90 -12.39 -1.72
CA ILE A 244 -1.30 -11.71 -0.56
C ILE A 244 -2.20 -11.92 0.65
N ARG A 245 -1.72 -12.59 1.68
CA ARG A 245 -2.29 -12.50 3.03
C ARG A 245 -1.79 -11.20 3.64
N PHE A 246 -2.63 -10.40 4.25
CA PHE A 246 -2.20 -9.15 4.88
C PHE A 246 -1.66 -9.35 6.31
N PHE A 247 -1.11 -10.54 6.59
CA PHE A 247 -0.49 -10.92 7.87
C PHE A 247 0.45 -12.11 7.69
N GLY A 248 1.45 -12.20 8.57
CA GLY A 248 2.48 -13.23 8.54
C GLY A 248 3.33 -13.16 7.29
N THR A 249 4.11 -14.19 7.06
CA THR A 249 4.93 -14.39 5.86
C THR A 249 4.40 -15.57 5.07
N ARG A 250 4.88 -15.73 3.84
CA ARG A 250 4.68 -16.93 3.02
C ARG A 250 5.74 -17.98 3.37
N PRO A 251 5.39 -19.09 4.08
CA PRO A 251 6.40 -19.98 4.69
C PRO A 251 7.30 -20.72 3.69
N ASP A 252 6.85 -20.91 2.44
CA ASP A 252 7.60 -21.59 1.38
C ASP A 252 8.37 -20.62 0.46
N ASP A 253 8.30 -19.30 0.72
CA ASP A 253 9.11 -18.28 0.03
C ASP A 253 10.30 -17.88 0.91
N PRO A 254 11.53 -18.23 0.52
CA PRO A 254 12.71 -17.90 1.30
C PRO A 254 13.05 -16.40 1.33
N ASN A 255 12.47 -15.60 0.44
CA ASN A 255 12.67 -14.14 0.38
C ASN A 255 11.64 -13.37 1.24
N ASP A 256 10.52 -14.00 1.60
CA ASP A 256 9.47 -13.35 2.38
C ASP A 256 9.74 -13.43 3.89
N ILE A 257 10.69 -12.62 4.35
CA ILE A 257 11.18 -12.62 5.74
C ILE A 257 10.53 -11.56 6.64
N VAL A 258 9.84 -10.57 6.07
CA VAL A 258 9.15 -9.51 6.81
C VAL A 258 7.66 -9.81 6.85
N PRO A 259 7.02 -9.96 8.03
CA PRO A 259 5.59 -10.14 8.12
C PRO A 259 4.83 -9.05 7.34
N HIS A 260 3.81 -9.45 6.58
CA HIS A 260 3.08 -8.54 5.68
C HIS A 260 2.45 -7.37 6.43
N GLU A 261 1.95 -7.58 7.65
CA GLU A 261 1.45 -6.50 8.51
C GLU A 261 2.55 -5.53 9.00
N ASP A 262 3.81 -5.88 8.82
CA ASP A 262 4.95 -5.06 9.20
C ASP A 262 5.66 -4.41 7.98
N ARG A 263 5.10 -4.54 6.76
CA ARG A 263 5.56 -3.83 5.57
C ARG A 263 4.90 -2.47 5.44
N ARG A 264 5.67 -1.40 5.26
CA ARG A 264 5.16 -0.02 5.20
C ARG A 264 4.24 0.20 4.01
N GLU A 265 4.54 -0.33 2.85
CA GLU A 265 3.68 -0.23 1.67
C GLU A 265 2.31 -0.89 1.89
N LEU A 266 2.23 -2.01 2.62
CA LEU A 266 0.96 -2.64 2.96
C LEU A 266 0.20 -1.90 4.07
N ARG A 267 0.91 -1.33 5.05
CA ARG A 267 0.32 -0.43 6.06
C ARG A 267 -0.21 0.85 5.43
N GLY A 268 0.59 1.47 4.55
CA GLY A 268 0.23 2.68 3.80
C GLY A 268 -0.89 2.45 2.79
N TYR A 269 -1.04 1.24 2.27
CA TYR A 269 -2.16 0.89 1.38
C TYR A 269 -3.51 1.19 2.02
N GLY A 270 -3.65 1.09 3.34
CA GLY A 270 -4.87 1.49 4.04
C GLY A 270 -5.27 2.96 3.82
N VAL A 271 -4.30 3.87 3.71
CA VAL A 271 -4.53 5.29 3.40
C VAL A 271 -5.01 5.45 1.96
N PHE A 272 -4.39 4.73 1.01
CA PHE A 272 -4.78 4.79 -0.41
C PHE A 272 -6.13 4.11 -0.66
N ALA A 273 -6.41 3.00 0.03
CA ALA A 273 -7.71 2.34 -0.01
C ALA A 273 -8.82 3.26 0.54
N ALA A 274 -8.56 3.97 1.65
CA ALA A 274 -9.44 5.00 2.15
C ALA A 274 -9.67 6.10 1.13
N TRP A 275 -8.62 6.58 0.46
CA TRP A 275 -8.68 7.64 -0.53
C TRP A 275 -9.64 7.33 -1.69
N VAL A 276 -9.50 6.14 -2.31
CA VAL A 276 -10.36 5.72 -3.43
C VAL A 276 -11.62 4.96 -3.00
N ASN A 277 -11.87 4.88 -1.69
CA ASN A 277 -12.95 4.08 -1.09
C ASN A 277 -12.92 2.60 -1.50
N HIS A 278 -11.74 1.99 -1.50
CA HIS A 278 -11.55 0.57 -1.79
C HIS A 278 -11.95 -0.30 -0.59
N VAL A 279 -13.25 -0.43 -0.37
CA VAL A 279 -13.80 -1.18 0.78
C VAL A 279 -13.54 -2.69 0.69
N ASP A 280 -13.18 -3.20 -0.47
CA ASP A 280 -12.90 -4.61 -0.74
C ASP A 280 -11.39 -4.94 -0.75
N ALA A 281 -10.56 -4.11 -0.08
CA ALA A 281 -9.12 -4.31 0.04
C ALA A 281 -8.79 -5.52 0.94
N LYS A 282 -8.75 -6.71 0.35
CA LYS A 282 -8.55 -8.02 1.00
C LYS A 282 -7.80 -8.99 0.09
N ALA A 283 -7.38 -10.13 0.60
CA ALA A 283 -6.55 -11.12 -0.09
C ALA A 283 -7.06 -11.52 -1.50
N ILE A 284 -8.37 -11.65 -1.70
CA ILE A 284 -8.94 -12.02 -3.00
C ILE A 284 -8.61 -11.02 -4.12
N ASN A 285 -8.37 -9.75 -3.76
CA ASN A 285 -8.05 -8.67 -4.70
C ASN A 285 -6.53 -8.42 -4.80
N SER A 286 -5.76 -9.50 -4.69
CA SER A 286 -4.33 -9.57 -4.93
C SER A 286 -3.96 -10.81 -5.73
N LEU A 287 -2.75 -10.84 -6.28
CA LEU A 287 -2.20 -12.02 -6.96
C LEU A 287 -0.69 -12.04 -6.85
N ASP A 288 -0.17 -13.16 -6.37
CA ASP A 288 1.24 -13.47 -6.36
C ASP A 288 1.61 -14.28 -7.61
N THR A 289 2.65 -13.87 -8.31
CA THR A 289 3.17 -14.60 -9.48
C THR A 289 4.63 -14.95 -9.27
N LEU A 290 5.01 -16.21 -9.55
CA LEU A 290 6.39 -16.64 -9.61
C LEU A 290 6.95 -16.22 -10.97
N VAL A 291 7.85 -15.27 -10.97
CA VAL A 291 8.56 -14.77 -12.16
C VAL A 291 10.00 -15.22 -12.14
N THR A 292 10.63 -15.30 -13.33
CA THR A 292 12.06 -15.64 -13.45
C THR A 292 12.76 -14.50 -14.21
N GLU A 293 13.70 -13.84 -13.56
CA GLU A 293 14.50 -12.76 -14.13
C GLU A 293 15.98 -13.02 -13.82
N ASN A 294 16.83 -12.83 -14.81
CA ASN A 294 18.29 -13.04 -14.68
C ASN A 294 18.66 -14.42 -14.10
N GLY A 295 17.91 -15.47 -14.47
CA GLY A 295 18.15 -16.85 -14.04
C GLY A 295 17.72 -17.18 -12.60
N ARG A 296 17.00 -16.29 -11.91
CA ARG A 296 16.48 -16.49 -10.56
C ARG A 296 14.97 -16.35 -10.56
N SER A 297 14.28 -17.22 -9.84
CA SER A 297 12.83 -17.16 -9.64
C SER A 297 12.51 -16.53 -8.30
N PHE A 298 11.53 -15.60 -8.30
CA PHE A 298 11.04 -14.94 -7.10
C PHE A 298 9.54 -14.60 -7.24
N VAL A 299 8.89 -14.29 -6.13
CA VAL A 299 7.47 -13.91 -6.11
C VAL A 299 7.34 -12.42 -6.35
N ARG A 300 6.51 -12.04 -7.34
CA ARG A 300 6.08 -10.65 -7.54
C ARG A 300 4.65 -10.50 -7.06
N HIS A 301 4.43 -9.50 -6.20
CA HIS A 301 3.17 -9.27 -5.50
C HIS A 301 2.36 -8.18 -6.21
N HIS A 302 1.11 -8.50 -6.57
CA HIS A 302 0.27 -7.59 -7.34
C HIS A 302 -1.04 -7.28 -6.61
N LEU A 303 -1.48 -6.02 -6.67
CA LEU A 303 -2.85 -5.63 -6.35
C LEU A 303 -3.68 -5.66 -7.62
N ILE A 304 -4.89 -6.20 -7.53
CA ILE A 304 -5.80 -6.38 -8.67
C ILE A 304 -7.25 -6.03 -8.26
N ASP A 305 -8.14 -5.97 -9.23
CA ASP A 305 -9.61 -5.86 -9.02
C ASP A 305 -10.05 -4.57 -8.30
N PHE A 306 -9.83 -3.43 -8.95
CA PHE A 306 -10.24 -2.12 -8.44
C PHE A 306 -11.63 -1.67 -8.89
N GLY A 307 -12.38 -2.52 -9.58
CA GLY A 307 -13.71 -2.20 -10.11
C GLY A 307 -14.78 -1.91 -9.04
N SER A 308 -14.48 -2.17 -7.77
CA SER A 308 -15.36 -1.87 -6.63
C SER A 308 -14.80 -0.71 -5.79
N THR A 309 -14.46 0.41 -6.45
CA THR A 309 -13.92 1.64 -5.82
C THR A 309 -14.65 2.87 -6.36
N LEU A 310 -14.29 4.05 -5.91
CA LEU A 310 -14.80 5.35 -6.41
C LEU A 310 -16.33 5.42 -6.56
N GLY A 311 -17.07 4.73 -5.70
CA GLY A 311 -18.54 4.72 -5.74
C GLY A 311 -19.15 3.51 -6.44
N SER A 312 -18.37 2.72 -7.16
CA SER A 312 -18.79 1.44 -7.73
C SER A 312 -18.81 0.35 -6.65
N GLY A 313 -19.88 -0.45 -6.63
CA GLY A 313 -19.97 -1.71 -5.88
C GLY A 313 -19.74 -2.94 -6.75
N GLY A 314 -19.29 -2.76 -7.99
CA GLY A 314 -19.01 -3.81 -8.96
C GLY A 314 -20.21 -4.17 -9.85
N VAL A 315 -21.39 -4.39 -9.29
CA VAL A 315 -22.63 -4.72 -10.06
C VAL A 315 -23.76 -3.71 -9.84
N ALA A 316 -23.60 -2.81 -8.90
CA ALA A 316 -24.52 -1.72 -8.56
C ALA A 316 -23.68 -0.61 -7.88
N PRO A 317 -24.24 0.59 -7.66
CA PRO A 317 -23.61 1.60 -6.84
C PRO A 317 -23.18 1.06 -5.47
N ALA A 318 -22.10 1.60 -4.92
CA ALA A 318 -21.62 1.21 -3.59
C ALA A 318 -22.70 1.41 -2.52
N ASP A 319 -22.66 0.60 -1.48
CA ASP A 319 -23.58 0.73 -0.34
C ASP A 319 -23.43 2.11 0.33
N TYR A 320 -24.52 2.68 0.87
CA TYR A 320 -24.48 3.96 1.61
C TYR A 320 -23.51 3.96 2.79
N TRP A 321 -23.30 2.79 3.41
CA TRP A 321 -22.39 2.61 4.54
C TRP A 321 -20.94 2.26 4.13
N ALA A 322 -20.65 2.16 2.82
CA ALA A 322 -19.33 1.79 2.32
C ALA A 322 -18.24 2.75 2.84
N GLY A 323 -17.23 2.20 3.49
CA GLY A 323 -16.13 2.96 4.09
C GLY A 323 -16.39 3.45 5.51
N THR A 324 -17.57 3.20 6.11
CA THR A 324 -17.90 3.70 7.45
C THR A 324 -17.96 2.62 8.53
N GLN A 325 -18.14 1.37 8.15
CA GLN A 325 -18.25 0.24 9.08
C GLN A 325 -17.76 -1.05 8.45
N TYR A 326 -17.37 -2.01 9.29
CA TYR A 326 -17.12 -3.38 8.85
C TYR A 326 -18.42 -4.09 8.51
N LEU A 327 -18.35 -5.13 7.67
CA LEU A 327 -19.50 -6.00 7.35
C LEU A 327 -20.12 -6.63 8.60
N LEU A 328 -19.27 -7.02 9.55
CA LEU A 328 -19.68 -7.54 10.86
C LEU A 328 -19.03 -6.67 11.95
N GLU A 329 -19.84 -5.89 12.63
CA GLU A 329 -19.40 -5.01 13.72
C GLU A 329 -20.35 -5.16 14.92
N PRO A 330 -20.13 -6.19 15.78
CA PRO A 330 -21.04 -6.52 16.89
C PRO A 330 -21.29 -5.35 17.86
N GLY A 331 -20.26 -4.52 18.09
CA GLY A 331 -20.37 -3.35 18.98
C GLY A 331 -21.35 -2.29 18.47
N SER A 332 -21.29 -1.94 17.18
CA SER A 332 -22.19 -0.94 16.60
C SER A 332 -23.64 -1.45 16.54
N THR A 333 -23.84 -2.73 16.31
CA THR A 333 -25.16 -3.37 16.33
C THR A 333 -25.76 -3.35 17.73
N GLY A 334 -24.96 -3.66 18.76
CA GLY A 334 -25.36 -3.60 20.16
C GLY A 334 -25.76 -2.18 20.61
N HIS A 335 -24.96 -1.17 20.26
CA HIS A 335 -25.29 0.24 20.56
C HIS A 335 -26.57 0.72 19.88
N ARG A 336 -26.86 0.26 18.66
CA ARG A 336 -28.13 0.60 17.95
C ARG A 336 -29.34 -0.05 18.64
N LEU A 337 -29.21 -1.29 19.09
CA LEU A 337 -30.28 -1.98 19.82
C LEU A 337 -30.58 -1.32 21.16
N VAL A 338 -29.55 -0.96 21.95
CA VAL A 338 -29.70 -0.34 23.27
C VAL A 338 -30.14 1.14 23.15
N GLY A 339 -29.72 1.83 22.10
CA GLY A 339 -30.03 3.25 21.85
C GLY A 339 -31.41 3.51 21.25
N PHE A 340 -32.28 2.51 21.05
CA PHE A 340 -33.62 2.65 20.46
C PHE A 340 -33.66 3.50 19.18
N GLY A 341 -32.59 3.46 18.36
CA GLY A 341 -32.48 4.22 17.10
C GLY A 341 -32.18 5.72 17.26
N LEU A 342 -31.91 6.21 18.46
CA LEU A 342 -31.56 7.63 18.70
C LEU A 342 -30.15 7.99 18.19
N SER A 343 -29.24 7.00 18.08
CA SER A 343 -27.91 7.17 17.50
C SER A 343 -27.93 6.72 16.05
N GLN A 344 -28.15 7.67 15.14
CA GLN A 344 -28.08 7.39 13.71
C GLN A 344 -26.63 7.44 13.20
N PRO A 345 -26.18 6.47 12.38
CA PRO A 345 -24.86 6.52 11.73
C PRO A 345 -24.72 7.75 10.84
N GLN A 346 -23.50 8.27 10.74
CA GLN A 346 -23.19 9.45 9.92
C GLN A 346 -23.71 9.32 8.48
N TRP A 347 -23.58 8.14 7.87
CA TRP A 347 -24.00 7.90 6.48
C TRP A 347 -25.51 8.12 6.24
N VAL A 348 -26.36 8.02 7.26
CA VAL A 348 -27.81 8.30 7.14
C VAL A 348 -28.08 9.78 6.86
N ARG A 349 -27.18 10.66 7.29
CA ARG A 349 -27.28 12.12 7.11
C ARG A 349 -26.38 12.65 5.99
N THR A 350 -25.61 11.77 5.36
CA THR A 350 -24.68 12.14 4.28
C THR A 350 -25.44 12.30 2.97
N ALA A 351 -25.26 13.44 2.31
CA ALA A 351 -25.70 13.63 0.94
C ALA A 351 -24.75 12.90 0.00
N PHE A 352 -25.30 12.20 -0.98
CA PHE A 352 -24.54 11.44 -1.97
C PHE A 352 -24.71 12.03 -3.36
N TYR A 353 -23.63 12.00 -4.13
CA TYR A 353 -23.66 12.14 -5.58
C TYR A 353 -23.83 10.72 -6.17
N GLU A 354 -24.80 10.55 -7.04
CA GLU A 354 -25.10 9.30 -7.70
C GLU A 354 -25.18 9.51 -9.21
N SER A 355 -24.45 8.70 -9.96
CA SER A 355 -24.53 8.63 -11.42
C SER A 355 -24.40 7.18 -11.87
N PRO A 356 -25.12 6.76 -12.91
CA PRO A 356 -24.95 5.43 -13.49
C PRO A 356 -23.50 5.13 -13.90
N SER A 357 -22.73 6.15 -14.31
CA SER A 357 -21.37 6.00 -14.81
C SER A 357 -20.31 5.79 -13.73
N ILE A 358 -20.57 6.20 -12.48
CA ILE A 358 -19.60 6.09 -11.37
C ILE A 358 -20.16 5.46 -10.09
N GLY A 359 -21.49 5.26 -10.03
CA GLY A 359 -22.15 4.74 -8.82
C GLY A 359 -22.41 5.81 -7.78
N ARG A 360 -22.02 5.60 -6.51
CA ARG A 360 -22.40 6.44 -5.35
C ARG A 360 -21.22 6.80 -4.49
N LEU A 361 -20.95 8.09 -4.31
CA LEU A 361 -19.97 8.64 -3.38
C LEU A 361 -20.58 9.78 -2.56
N PRO A 362 -20.08 10.05 -1.33
CA PRO A 362 -20.43 11.27 -0.61
C PRO A 362 -20.21 12.51 -1.49
N GLN A 363 -21.20 13.41 -1.49
CA GLN A 363 -21.20 14.61 -2.35
C GLN A 363 -20.08 15.59 -2.01
N THR A 364 -19.66 15.61 -0.74
CA THR A 364 -18.56 16.45 -0.26
C THR A 364 -17.61 15.64 0.61
N SER A 365 -16.36 16.10 0.68
CA SER A 365 -15.35 15.51 1.55
C SER A 365 -15.60 15.74 3.05
N ALA A 366 -16.53 16.61 3.43
CA ALA A 366 -16.90 16.81 4.83
C ALA A 366 -17.43 15.52 5.50
N ALA A 367 -17.96 14.59 4.70
CA ALA A 367 -18.37 13.26 5.18
C ALA A 367 -17.23 12.23 5.20
N PHE A 368 -16.03 12.59 4.77
CA PHE A 368 -14.88 11.71 4.72
C PHE A 368 -13.87 12.05 5.82
N ASP A 369 -13.80 11.17 6.83
CA ASP A 369 -12.73 11.19 7.82
C ASP A 369 -11.79 10.00 7.54
N PRO A 370 -10.55 10.24 7.07
CA PRO A 370 -9.61 9.17 6.76
C PRO A 370 -9.20 8.36 7.99
N THR A 371 -9.35 8.92 9.20
CA THR A 371 -8.99 8.22 10.46
C THR A 371 -10.06 7.23 10.90
N GLN A 372 -11.30 7.40 10.43
CA GLN A 372 -12.46 6.56 10.75
C GLN A 372 -12.85 5.61 9.61
N TRP A 373 -12.23 5.75 8.44
CA TRP A 373 -12.54 4.91 7.30
C TRP A 373 -12.26 3.42 7.61
N LYS A 374 -13.16 2.55 7.16
CA LYS A 374 -13.09 1.10 7.38
C LYS A 374 -13.37 0.34 6.08
N PRO A 375 -12.56 -0.67 5.71
CA PRO A 375 -12.93 -1.62 4.67
C PRO A 375 -14.09 -2.52 5.13
N ARG A 376 -14.68 -3.30 4.23
CA ARG A 376 -15.73 -4.30 4.60
C ARG A 376 -15.22 -5.33 5.61
N VAL A 377 -13.96 -5.71 5.49
CA VAL A 377 -13.30 -6.69 6.35
C VAL A 377 -12.07 -6.03 6.99
N PRO A 378 -11.86 -6.19 8.30
CA PRO A 378 -10.62 -5.71 8.91
C PRO A 378 -9.41 -6.24 8.17
N ASN A 379 -8.44 -5.35 7.89
CA ASN A 379 -7.18 -5.69 7.26
C ASN A 379 -6.04 -5.46 8.25
N ARG A 380 -5.29 -6.50 8.56
CA ARG A 380 -4.31 -6.45 9.65
C ARG A 380 -3.18 -5.46 9.38
N ALA A 381 -2.69 -5.35 8.17
CA ALA A 381 -1.68 -4.36 7.82
C ALA A 381 -2.19 -2.92 8.06
N PHE A 382 -3.45 -2.63 7.70
CA PHE A 382 -4.05 -1.31 7.95
C PHE A 382 -4.18 -0.99 9.45
N LEU A 383 -4.53 -2.02 10.24
CA LEU A 383 -4.69 -1.89 11.69
C LEU A 383 -3.33 -1.72 12.41
N GLN A 384 -2.23 -2.21 11.83
CA GLN A 384 -0.87 -2.05 12.35
C GLN A 384 -0.19 -0.75 11.89
N ALA A 385 -0.83 0.03 10.99
CA ALA A 385 -0.26 1.27 10.50
C ALA A 385 -0.07 2.30 11.63
N ARG A 386 1.16 2.78 11.78
CA ARG A 386 1.56 3.82 12.74
C ARG A 386 1.41 5.21 12.12
N ALA A 387 1.63 6.23 12.91
CA ALA A 387 1.59 7.62 12.43
C ALA A 387 2.66 7.92 11.36
N ASP A 388 3.86 7.34 11.48
CA ASP A 388 4.94 7.45 10.50
C ASP A 388 4.60 6.73 9.17
N ASP A 389 3.93 5.57 9.20
CA ASP A 389 3.47 4.87 8.01
C ASP A 389 2.39 5.66 7.25
N ARG A 390 1.45 6.26 8.00
CA ARG A 390 0.39 7.11 7.42
C ARG A 390 0.94 8.44 6.88
N PHE A 391 1.93 9.01 7.56
CA PHE A 391 2.66 10.19 7.09
C PHE A 391 3.37 9.90 5.77
N TRP A 392 4.10 8.78 5.67
CA TRP A 392 4.74 8.35 4.43
C TRP A 392 3.74 8.22 3.29
N ALA A 393 2.61 7.53 3.53
CA ALA A 393 1.56 7.37 2.52
C ALA A 393 0.95 8.71 2.10
N ALA A 394 0.71 9.62 3.04
CA ALA A 394 0.19 10.97 2.74
C ALA A 394 1.18 11.77 1.88
N ARG A 395 2.50 11.68 2.13
CA ARG A 395 3.52 12.31 1.27
C ARG A 395 3.46 11.79 -0.17
N LYS A 396 3.36 10.46 -0.36
CA LYS A 396 3.22 9.87 -1.70
C LYS A 396 1.93 10.33 -2.38
N LEU A 397 0.85 10.46 -1.62
CA LEU A 397 -0.45 10.86 -2.15
C LEU A 397 -0.51 12.32 -2.59
N VAL A 398 0.05 13.26 -1.81
CA VAL A 398 0.04 14.68 -2.17
C VAL A 398 0.89 14.99 -3.42
N ALA A 399 1.84 14.12 -3.75
CA ALA A 399 2.60 14.20 -5.01
C ALA A 399 1.72 13.97 -6.26
N LEU A 400 0.53 13.36 -6.09
CA LEU A 400 -0.46 13.22 -7.17
C LEU A 400 -1.25 14.52 -7.32
N ARG A 401 -0.71 15.45 -8.08
CA ARG A 401 -1.35 16.74 -8.39
C ARG A 401 -2.68 16.54 -9.14
N THR A 402 -3.53 17.56 -9.13
CA THR A 402 -4.88 17.50 -9.74
C THR A 402 -4.86 17.21 -11.25
N ASP A 403 -3.82 17.63 -11.97
CA ASP A 403 -3.63 17.29 -13.39
C ASP A 403 -3.41 15.79 -13.61
N LEU A 404 -2.67 15.14 -12.70
CA LEU A 404 -2.45 13.68 -12.71
C LEU A 404 -3.75 12.92 -12.38
N LEU A 405 -4.54 13.41 -11.42
CA LEU A 405 -5.85 12.83 -11.08
C LEU A 405 -6.81 12.92 -12.27
N ARG A 406 -6.82 14.07 -12.96
CA ARG A 406 -7.62 14.25 -14.18
C ARG A 406 -7.21 13.26 -15.27
N ALA A 407 -5.90 13.04 -15.48
CA ALA A 407 -5.41 12.07 -16.46
C ALA A 407 -5.84 10.64 -16.13
N ALA A 408 -5.81 10.24 -14.85
CA ALA A 408 -6.26 8.92 -14.43
C ALA A 408 -7.78 8.74 -14.64
N VAL A 409 -8.59 9.72 -14.25
CA VAL A 409 -10.06 9.68 -14.45
C VAL A 409 -10.40 9.63 -15.93
N ALA A 410 -9.79 10.50 -16.75
CA ALA A 410 -9.99 10.51 -18.21
C ALA A 410 -9.63 9.17 -18.86
N ALA A 411 -8.58 8.47 -18.36
CA ALA A 411 -8.23 7.14 -18.86
C ALA A 411 -9.32 6.08 -18.58
N GLY A 412 -10.19 6.31 -17.61
CA GLY A 412 -11.36 5.48 -17.32
C GLY A 412 -12.48 5.61 -18.36
N ASP A 413 -12.52 6.71 -19.14
CA ASP A 413 -13.52 6.96 -20.19
C ASP A 413 -14.95 6.67 -19.72
N PHE A 414 -15.38 7.36 -18.65
CA PHE A 414 -16.71 7.11 -18.06
C PHE A 414 -17.86 7.55 -18.97
N GLY A 415 -17.59 8.43 -19.93
CA GLY A 415 -18.58 8.93 -20.89
C GLY A 415 -19.60 9.91 -20.30
N ASP A 416 -19.29 10.49 -19.14
CA ASP A 416 -20.10 11.44 -18.39
C ASP A 416 -19.18 12.52 -17.81
N ALA A 417 -19.08 13.65 -18.49
CA ALA A 417 -18.15 14.72 -18.14
C ALA A 417 -18.42 15.33 -16.75
N GLU A 418 -19.70 15.36 -16.31
CA GLU A 418 -20.06 15.86 -14.97
C GLU A 418 -19.58 14.88 -13.89
N ALA A 419 -19.80 13.57 -14.08
CA ALA A 419 -19.32 12.53 -13.19
C ALA A 419 -17.78 12.47 -13.13
N GLU A 420 -17.09 12.64 -14.26
CA GLU A 420 -15.62 12.73 -14.29
C GLU A 420 -15.10 13.95 -13.52
N ALA A 421 -15.72 15.11 -13.72
CA ALA A 421 -15.39 16.33 -12.97
C ALA A 421 -15.63 16.15 -11.47
N PHE A 422 -16.73 15.49 -11.10
CA PHE A 422 -17.02 15.13 -9.70
C PHE A 422 -15.95 14.21 -9.13
N LEU A 423 -15.53 13.15 -9.84
CA LEU A 423 -14.48 12.23 -9.37
C LEU A 423 -13.15 12.95 -9.14
N VAL A 424 -12.74 13.84 -10.07
CA VAL A 424 -11.50 14.62 -9.91
C VAL A 424 -11.58 15.50 -8.67
N ARG A 425 -12.71 16.18 -8.44
CA ARG A 425 -12.95 16.98 -7.23
C ARG A 425 -12.92 16.12 -5.98
N ALA A 426 -13.65 15.01 -5.94
CA ALA A 426 -13.73 14.12 -4.79
C ALA A 426 -12.34 13.53 -4.43
N LEU A 427 -11.56 13.09 -5.41
CA LEU A 427 -10.20 12.61 -5.20
C LEU A 427 -9.28 13.72 -4.67
N THR A 428 -9.39 14.94 -5.19
CA THR A 428 -8.60 16.09 -4.71
C THR A 428 -8.95 16.42 -3.26
N GLU A 429 -10.22 16.58 -2.93
CA GLU A 429 -10.68 16.90 -1.59
C GLU A 429 -10.33 15.80 -0.56
N ARG A 430 -10.45 14.53 -0.94
CA ARG A 430 -10.08 13.39 -0.07
C ARG A 430 -8.56 13.31 0.13
N ARG A 431 -7.75 13.59 -0.90
CA ARG A 431 -6.30 13.73 -0.78
C ARG A 431 -5.95 14.81 0.24
N ASP A 432 -6.57 15.98 0.13
CA ASP A 432 -6.30 17.12 1.01
C ASP A 432 -6.78 16.86 2.45
N ALA A 433 -7.87 16.09 2.65
CA ALA A 433 -8.30 15.61 3.96
C ALA A 433 -7.28 14.64 4.58
N ILE A 434 -6.72 13.72 3.79
CA ILE A 434 -5.66 12.80 4.20
C ILE A 434 -4.39 13.57 4.56
N ALA A 435 -4.00 14.54 3.75
CA ALA A 435 -2.85 15.41 4.02
C ALA A 435 -3.01 16.14 5.36
N ARG A 436 -4.16 16.77 5.61
CA ARG A 436 -4.46 17.44 6.90
C ARG A 436 -4.39 16.46 8.07
N ALA A 437 -4.94 15.26 7.93
CA ALA A 437 -4.97 14.29 9.03
C ALA A 437 -3.60 13.71 9.36
N TYR A 438 -2.78 13.41 8.35
CA TYR A 438 -1.59 12.59 8.55
C TYR A 438 -0.26 13.33 8.41
N LEU A 439 -0.17 14.40 7.59
CA LEU A 439 1.07 15.20 7.54
C LEU A 439 1.26 16.05 8.80
N THR A 440 0.19 16.35 9.53
CA THR A 440 0.28 17.12 10.76
C THR A 440 0.42 16.25 12.02
N ALA A 441 0.21 14.95 11.92
CA ALA A 441 0.18 14.04 13.07
C ALA A 441 1.55 13.70 13.68
N VAL A 442 2.62 13.98 12.95
CA VAL A 442 4.02 13.81 13.36
C VAL A 442 4.82 15.05 12.98
N ASN A 443 6.07 15.14 13.41
CA ASN A 443 6.96 16.20 12.93
C ASN A 443 7.13 16.07 11.40
N PRO A 444 6.71 17.10 10.62
CA PRO A 444 6.62 16.99 9.15
C PRO A 444 7.92 17.29 8.41
N ILE A 445 9.03 17.49 9.13
CA ILE A 445 10.34 17.69 8.52
C ILE A 445 10.71 16.46 7.67
N ALA A 446 11.12 16.70 6.43
CA ALA A 446 11.45 15.66 5.46
C ALA A 446 12.62 16.11 4.57
N ASP A 447 13.24 15.16 3.89
CA ASP A 447 14.26 15.34 2.86
C ASP A 447 15.41 16.30 3.28
N PRO A 448 16.04 16.10 4.45
CA PRO A 448 17.14 16.95 4.90
C PRO A 448 18.37 16.74 4.00
N ALA A 449 19.00 17.85 3.62
CA ALA A 449 20.24 17.88 2.85
C ALA A 449 21.23 18.85 3.49
N LEU A 450 22.47 18.39 3.70
CA LEU A 450 23.55 19.19 4.29
C LEU A 450 24.56 19.54 3.20
N GLY A 451 24.78 20.84 2.98
CA GLY A 451 25.78 21.36 2.05
C GLY A 451 27.19 21.36 2.65
N ARG A 452 28.20 21.42 1.80
CA ARG A 452 29.62 21.54 2.22
C ARG A 452 29.89 22.79 3.03
N ASP A 453 29.15 23.85 2.77
CA ASP A 453 29.21 25.13 3.47
C ASP A 453 28.57 25.09 4.88
N GLY A 454 28.05 23.92 5.28
CA GLY A 454 27.34 23.75 6.54
C GLY A 454 25.87 24.21 6.49
N THR A 455 25.35 24.52 5.33
CA THR A 455 23.92 24.86 5.17
C THR A 455 23.08 23.59 5.16
N LEU A 456 22.21 23.42 6.14
CA LEU A 456 21.20 22.35 6.21
C LEU A 456 19.88 22.87 5.64
N THR A 457 19.38 22.24 4.62
CA THR A 457 18.04 22.48 4.06
C THR A 457 17.15 21.28 4.29
N PHE A 458 15.84 21.49 4.40
CA PHE A 458 14.84 20.43 4.53
C PHE A 458 13.47 20.94 4.08
N GLN A 459 12.51 20.05 3.97
CA GLN A 459 11.11 20.39 3.68
C GLN A 459 10.27 20.31 4.95
N ASN A 460 9.18 21.09 5.00
CA ASN A 460 8.08 20.87 5.91
C ASN A 460 6.86 20.40 5.09
N ALA A 461 6.66 19.09 5.04
CA ALA A 461 5.67 18.48 4.16
C ALA A 461 4.23 18.97 4.41
N ALA A 462 3.88 19.38 5.64
CA ALA A 462 2.54 19.89 5.94
C ALA A 462 2.35 21.34 5.46
N VAL A 463 3.41 22.15 5.52
CA VAL A 463 3.40 23.54 5.02
C VAL A 463 3.42 23.55 3.49
N GLU A 464 4.27 22.73 2.87
CA GLU A 464 4.33 22.62 1.40
C GLU A 464 3.04 22.10 0.77
N ALA A 465 2.32 21.21 1.48
CA ALA A 465 1.01 20.72 1.08
C ALA A 465 -0.12 21.72 1.36
N ASP A 466 0.17 22.92 1.90
CA ASP A 466 -0.80 23.96 2.26
C ASP A 466 -1.89 23.46 3.24
N VAL A 467 -1.52 22.53 4.15
CA VAL A 467 -2.45 22.00 5.17
C VAL A 467 -2.13 22.49 6.58
N ALA A 468 -1.06 23.24 6.75
CA ALA A 468 -0.68 23.84 8.02
C ALA A 468 0.11 25.13 7.82
N ARG A 469 0.10 25.98 8.84
CA ARG A 469 0.97 27.17 8.89
C ARG A 469 2.39 26.78 9.32
N ALA A 470 3.39 27.52 8.85
CA ALA A 470 4.76 27.36 9.30
C ALA A 470 4.86 27.57 10.83
N PRO A 471 5.77 26.83 11.51
CA PRO A 471 6.07 27.07 12.93
C PRO A 471 6.77 28.43 13.11
N GLU A 472 6.92 28.89 14.36
CA GLU A 472 7.67 30.11 14.66
C GLU A 472 9.15 29.99 14.27
N SER A 473 9.72 28.82 14.52
CA SER A 473 11.11 28.51 14.15
C SER A 473 11.35 27.00 14.04
N TYR A 474 12.48 26.68 13.44
CA TYR A 474 13.08 25.34 13.45
C TYR A 474 14.37 25.37 14.26
N GLU A 475 14.55 24.39 15.13
CA GLU A 475 15.76 24.22 15.91
C GLU A 475 16.51 22.97 15.46
N ALA A 476 17.83 23.09 15.33
CA ALA A 476 18.76 22.03 15.00
C ALA A 476 19.80 21.86 16.10
N SER A 477 19.82 20.71 16.74
CA SER A 477 20.88 20.31 17.67
C SER A 477 21.86 19.39 16.93
N TRP A 478 23.15 19.74 16.97
CA TRP A 478 24.22 19.13 16.18
C TRP A 478 25.13 18.29 17.06
N PHE A 479 25.45 17.08 16.59
CA PHE A 479 26.31 16.14 17.31
C PHE A 479 27.28 15.48 16.33
N LEU A 480 28.53 15.27 16.79
CA LEU A 480 29.36 14.23 16.18
C LEU A 480 28.81 12.87 16.61
N PHE A 481 28.72 11.96 15.65
CA PHE A 481 28.19 10.62 15.85
C PHE A 481 29.29 9.58 15.63
N ASP A 482 29.46 8.69 16.59
CA ASP A 482 30.34 7.53 16.47
C ASP A 482 29.51 6.35 15.94
N ASN A 483 29.76 5.97 14.69
CA ASN A 483 28.99 4.92 14.01
C ASN A 483 29.22 3.52 14.61
N ALA A 484 30.36 3.27 15.25
CA ALA A 484 30.66 1.97 15.83
C ALA A 484 30.04 1.78 17.22
N THR A 485 29.93 2.85 17.99
CA THR A 485 29.43 2.78 19.38
C THR A 485 28.02 3.36 19.55
N GLY A 486 27.52 4.11 18.55
CA GLY A 486 26.27 4.84 18.65
C GLY A 486 26.32 6.09 19.54
N GLN A 487 27.49 6.43 20.10
CA GLN A 487 27.67 7.58 21.00
C GLN A 487 27.59 8.90 20.23
N THR A 488 27.08 9.93 20.90
CA THR A 488 27.02 11.29 20.37
C THR A 488 27.80 12.26 21.24
N ARG A 489 28.47 13.23 20.59
CA ARG A 489 29.13 14.35 21.25
C ARG A 489 28.54 15.66 20.73
N PRO A 490 27.94 16.51 21.57
CA PRO A 490 27.35 17.77 21.13
C PRO A 490 28.39 18.70 20.49
N VAL A 491 27.99 19.36 19.41
CA VAL A 491 28.76 20.40 18.72
C VAL A 491 28.15 21.76 18.97
N GLY A 492 26.82 21.88 18.95
CA GLY A 492 26.10 23.12 19.18
C GLY A 492 24.62 23.02 18.83
N ALA A 493 23.92 24.13 18.94
CA ALA A 493 22.55 24.27 18.50
C ALA A 493 22.40 25.56 17.68
N THR A 494 21.54 25.49 16.66
CA THR A 494 21.22 26.63 15.79
C THR A 494 19.73 26.66 15.52
N SER A 495 19.21 27.81 15.09
CA SER A 495 17.79 27.97 14.79
C SER A 495 17.57 28.88 13.59
N SER A 496 16.42 28.72 12.94
CA SER A 496 16.01 29.55 11.81
C SER A 496 14.48 29.63 11.73
N ARG A 497 13.97 30.71 11.14
CA ARG A 497 12.55 30.84 10.79
C ARG A 497 12.19 30.20 9.45
N SER A 498 13.18 29.77 8.68
CA SER A 498 13.01 29.09 7.39
C SER A 498 13.47 27.64 7.48
N THR A 499 13.16 26.87 6.44
CA THR A 499 13.63 25.47 6.28
C THR A 499 15.10 25.38 5.87
N THR A 500 15.89 26.40 6.18
CA THR A 500 17.33 26.47 5.99
C THR A 500 17.97 26.89 7.31
N VAL A 501 18.89 26.07 7.82
CA VAL A 501 19.58 26.28 9.11
C VAL A 501 21.08 26.10 8.89
N ASN A 502 21.89 27.03 9.38
CA ASN A 502 23.34 26.90 9.29
C ASN A 502 23.90 26.05 10.44
N ALA A 503 24.89 25.24 10.14
CA ALA A 503 25.64 24.51 11.15
C ALA A 503 26.38 25.47 12.12
N PRO A 504 26.67 25.05 13.37
CA PRO A 504 27.50 25.83 14.25
C PRO A 504 28.94 25.93 13.73
N ALA A 505 29.62 27.01 14.07
CA ALA A 505 31.02 27.19 13.72
C ALA A 505 31.88 26.01 14.23
N GLY A 506 32.77 25.50 13.39
CA GLY A 506 33.66 24.41 13.74
C GLY A 506 33.07 23.02 13.58
N LEU A 507 31.98 22.85 12.84
CA LEU A 507 31.51 21.51 12.44
C LEU A 507 32.64 20.82 11.63
N PRO A 508 33.19 19.66 12.10
CA PRO A 508 34.22 18.95 11.36
C PRO A 508 33.68 18.43 10.02
N CYS A 509 34.44 18.60 8.93
CA CYS A 509 34.07 18.17 7.58
C CYS A 509 35.14 17.24 6.94
N ALA A 510 35.90 16.52 7.76
CA ALA A 510 36.89 15.55 7.29
C ALA A 510 36.19 14.30 6.72
N GLU A 511 36.84 13.63 5.78
CA GLU A 511 36.38 12.39 5.17
C GLU A 511 36.02 11.32 6.24
N GLY A 512 34.90 10.64 6.10
CA GLY A 512 34.42 9.61 7.00
C GLY A 512 33.82 10.12 8.32
N VAL A 513 33.73 11.43 8.55
CA VAL A 513 33.05 12.00 9.73
C VAL A 513 31.53 11.76 9.60
N TYR A 514 30.95 11.41 10.75
CA TYR A 514 29.49 11.27 10.89
C TYR A 514 28.93 12.40 11.75
N VAL A 515 27.83 13.00 11.30
CA VAL A 515 27.10 14.05 12.00
C VAL A 515 25.65 13.59 12.18
N LYS A 516 25.13 13.71 13.41
CA LYS A 516 23.72 13.60 13.72
C LYS A 516 23.15 15.01 13.91
N VAL A 517 22.05 15.30 13.26
CA VAL A 517 21.28 16.53 13.46
C VAL A 517 19.90 16.16 13.95
N GLN A 518 19.54 16.66 15.12
CA GLN A 518 18.21 16.52 15.67
C GLN A 518 17.41 17.78 15.37
N LEU A 519 16.31 17.64 14.64
CA LEU A 519 15.49 18.74 14.15
C LEU A 519 14.12 18.74 14.81
N ARG A 520 13.66 19.91 15.26
CA ARG A 520 12.30 20.11 15.77
C ARG A 520 11.70 21.43 15.29
N SER A 521 10.38 21.48 15.21
CA SER A 521 9.61 22.69 14.91
C SER A 521 9.11 23.28 16.23
N VAL A 522 9.35 24.57 16.46
CA VAL A 522 9.02 25.27 17.72
C VAL A 522 7.90 26.28 17.47
N GLY A 523 6.97 26.38 18.42
CA GLY A 523 5.83 27.29 18.33
C GLY A 523 4.80 26.87 17.27
N ALA A 524 4.77 25.57 16.93
CA ALA A 524 3.75 25.03 16.03
C ALA A 524 2.43 24.84 16.76
N MET A 525 1.30 24.97 16.03
CA MET A 525 -0.03 24.69 16.59
C MET A 525 -0.20 23.22 16.98
N ASN A 526 0.55 22.30 16.37
CA ASN A 526 0.51 20.88 16.66
C ASN A 526 1.69 20.48 17.56
N PRO A 527 1.43 20.01 18.79
CA PRO A 527 2.50 19.59 19.72
C PRO A 527 3.38 18.43 19.22
N ALA A 528 2.86 17.62 18.29
CA ALA A 528 3.66 16.53 17.69
C ALA A 528 4.88 17.05 16.90
N TRP A 529 4.86 18.31 16.46
CA TRP A 529 5.96 18.92 15.70
C TRP A 529 7.19 19.27 16.55
N GLU A 530 7.00 19.39 17.86
CA GLU A 530 8.08 19.62 18.80
C GLU A 530 8.89 18.36 19.11
N LYS A 531 8.31 17.17 18.78
CA LYS A 531 9.07 15.93 18.88
C LYS A 531 10.15 15.92 17.80
N PRO A 532 11.42 15.62 18.18
CA PRO A 532 12.50 15.70 17.23
C PRO A 532 12.43 14.60 16.16
N VAL A 533 13.05 14.89 15.03
CA VAL A 533 13.51 13.90 14.04
C VAL A 533 15.02 13.91 14.01
N ASP A 534 15.63 12.74 13.82
CA ASP A 534 17.07 12.59 13.76
C ASP A 534 17.51 12.34 12.31
N ALA A 535 18.40 13.19 11.79
CA ALA A 535 19.04 13.03 10.48
C ALA A 535 20.53 12.72 10.71
N TYR A 536 21.06 11.74 9.96
CA TYR A 536 22.45 11.32 10.04
C TYR A 536 23.12 11.53 8.70
N PHE A 537 24.25 12.23 8.72
CA PHE A 537 25.05 12.51 7.53
C PHE A 537 26.45 11.92 7.69
N ARG A 538 27.02 11.47 6.58
CA ARG A 538 28.42 11.03 6.48
C ARG A 538 29.13 11.87 5.41
N MET A 539 30.35 12.30 5.69
CA MET A 539 31.21 12.92 4.69
C MET A 539 31.82 11.84 3.80
N VAL A 540 31.54 11.91 2.50
CA VAL A 540 32.03 10.96 1.49
C VAL A 540 32.41 11.74 0.22
N ASP A 541 33.66 11.60 -0.23
CA ASP A 541 34.19 12.33 -1.40
C ASP A 541 34.03 13.85 -1.27
N GLY A 542 34.14 14.35 -0.04
CA GLY A 542 33.98 15.76 0.30
C GLY A 542 32.54 16.28 0.23
N GLU A 543 31.52 15.44 0.13
CA GLU A 543 30.10 15.77 0.15
C GLU A 543 29.42 15.12 1.36
N TRP A 544 28.46 15.83 1.98
CA TRP A 544 27.61 15.24 3.00
C TRP A 544 26.53 14.38 2.32
N ARG A 545 26.48 13.11 2.67
CA ARG A 545 25.42 12.18 2.24
C ARG A 545 24.50 11.88 3.39
N LEU A 546 23.20 12.01 3.19
CA LEU A 546 22.18 11.55 4.12
C LEU A 546 22.22 10.01 4.14
N ILE A 547 22.53 9.42 5.28
CA ILE A 547 22.64 7.97 5.46
C ILE A 547 21.63 7.40 6.45
N GLY A 548 20.96 8.27 7.22
CA GLY A 548 19.95 7.84 8.18
C GLY A 548 18.96 8.94 8.48
N PHE A 549 17.69 8.53 8.71
CA PHE A 549 16.63 9.42 9.16
C PHE A 549 15.65 8.67 10.06
N GLU A 550 15.35 9.22 11.21
CA GLU A 550 14.44 8.63 12.21
C GLU A 550 13.36 9.64 12.58
N ARG A 551 12.15 9.40 12.14
CA ARG A 551 11.01 10.30 12.40
C ARG A 551 10.45 10.20 13.80
N MET A 552 10.52 9.04 14.41
CA MET A 552 10.05 8.78 15.77
C MET A 552 11.18 8.06 16.53
N PRO A 553 12.32 8.77 16.80
CA PRO A 553 13.43 8.13 17.45
C PRO A 553 13.01 7.63 18.84
N THR A 554 13.52 6.49 19.22
CA THR A 554 13.43 6.02 20.60
C THR A 554 14.27 6.93 21.49
N ALA A 555 13.72 7.38 22.61
CA ALA A 555 14.39 8.26 23.56
C ALA A 555 15.64 7.60 24.15
#